data_8951d6f0fe0dfd292b8f53b7965990a7
#
_entry.id   8951d6f0fe0dfd292b8f53b7965990a7
#
_cell.length_a   1.000
_cell.length_b   1.000
_cell.length_c   1.000
_cell.angle_alpha   90.00
_cell.angle_beta   90.00
_cell.angle_gamma   90.00
#
_symmetry.space_group_name_H-M   'P 1'
#
loop_
_entity.id
_entity.type
_entity.pdbx_description
1 polymer ?
#
loop_
_entity_poly.entity_id
_entity_poly.type
_entity_poly.pdbx_seq_one_letter_code
_entity_poly.pdbx_strand_id
1 'polypeptide(L)'
;MPNRLITITTSAAIALPVLLMAGAQSSDQLPPPEDTEIWEPEPQVIGSGTQSAIPTDATVLFDGNDLSKWTGRNGAAEWTIANGAFTVKPGTGDISTVDSFGDVQLHVEWRTPTAIVGESQGRGNSGIFLLQRYEVQVLDSYQNRCYSNGQAGSIYKQYMPLVNASRRPGEWQTYDIIFMAPRFVSDGSLKQPATITVLHNGVLVQNHVSLKGPTVFRGQPKYEPHATKAPIQLQDHTNLVSYRNIWLREL
;
A
#
# COMPACT_ATOMS: atom_id res chain seq x y z
N MET A 1 -103.58 -33.21 36.40
CA MET A 1 -102.35 -32.36 36.52
C MET A 1 -101.19 -33.22 36.01
N PRO A 2 -100.57 -32.87 34.90
CA PRO A 2 -99.63 -33.80 34.21
C PRO A 2 -98.19 -33.69 34.73
N ASN A 3 -97.60 -34.88 34.90
CA ASN A 3 -96.16 -35.08 35.18
C ASN A 3 -95.34 -34.70 33.97
N ARG A 4 -94.31 -33.93 34.21
CA ARG A 4 -93.24 -33.72 33.22
C ARG A 4 -92.06 -34.64 33.48
N LEU A 5 -91.79 -35.53 32.53
CA LEU A 5 -90.57 -36.32 32.48
C LEU A 5 -89.40 -35.40 32.10
N ILE A 6 -88.35 -35.49 32.85
CA ILE A 6 -87.03 -34.85 32.53
C ILE A 6 -86.17 -35.92 31.90
N THR A 7 -85.88 -35.73 30.62
CA THR A 7 -84.95 -36.57 29.89
C THR A 7 -83.51 -36.04 30.13
N ILE A 8 -82.64 -36.84 30.73
CA ILE A 8 -81.23 -36.51 30.91
C ILE A 8 -80.45 -37.10 29.71
N THR A 9 -79.91 -36.24 28.86
CA THR A 9 -79.03 -36.64 27.76
C THR A 9 -77.59 -36.59 28.28
N THR A 10 -76.92 -37.76 28.36
CA THR A 10 -75.55 -37.92 28.65
C THR A 10 -74.72 -37.67 27.39
N SER A 11 -73.98 -36.56 27.35
CA SER A 11 -72.99 -36.31 26.30
C SER A 11 -71.70 -37.02 26.63
N ALA A 12 -71.25 -37.96 25.81
CA ALA A 12 -69.94 -38.61 25.88
C ALA A 12 -68.93 -37.67 25.27
N ALA A 13 -67.93 -37.21 26.09
CA ALA A 13 -66.81 -36.46 25.62
C ALA A 13 -65.75 -37.44 25.05
N ILE A 14 -65.47 -37.32 23.75
CA ILE A 14 -64.37 -38.03 23.09
C ILE A 14 -63.15 -37.22 23.33
N ALA A 15 -62.23 -37.73 24.17
CA ALA A 15 -60.90 -37.18 24.35
C ALA A 15 -59.99 -37.65 23.20
N LEU A 16 -59.61 -36.70 22.32
CA LEU A 16 -58.54 -36.91 21.33
C LEU A 16 -57.18 -36.87 22.04
N PRO A 17 -56.28 -37.86 21.83
CA PRO A 17 -54.92 -37.75 22.33
C PRO A 17 -54.16 -36.69 21.52
N VAL A 18 -53.70 -35.60 22.17
CA VAL A 18 -52.74 -34.67 21.61
C VAL A 18 -51.38 -35.38 21.59
N LEU A 19 -50.99 -35.80 20.38
CA LEU A 19 -49.64 -36.31 20.12
C LEU A 19 -48.64 -35.11 20.18
N LEU A 20 -47.99 -34.90 21.30
CA LEU A 20 -46.85 -34.00 21.38
C LEU A 20 -45.70 -34.56 20.51
N MET A 21 -45.59 -34.03 19.29
CA MET A 21 -44.37 -34.16 18.51
C MET A 21 -43.30 -33.36 19.24
N ALA A 22 -42.46 -34.04 20.01
CA ALA A 22 -41.17 -33.48 20.46
C ALA A 22 -40.30 -33.29 19.21
N GLY A 23 -40.33 -32.08 18.64
CA GLY A 23 -39.35 -31.69 17.66
C GLY A 23 -37.97 -31.77 18.29
N ALA A 24 -37.16 -32.74 17.87
CA ALA A 24 -35.75 -32.74 18.16
C ALA A 24 -35.15 -31.46 17.54
N GLN A 25 -34.90 -30.44 18.35
CA GLN A 25 -34.01 -29.34 17.99
C GLN A 25 -32.63 -30.01 17.83
N SER A 26 -32.19 -30.17 16.57
CA SER A 26 -30.78 -30.40 16.33
C SER A 26 -30.09 -29.16 16.90
N SER A 27 -29.41 -29.33 18.03
CA SER A 27 -28.43 -28.31 18.43
C SER A 27 -27.38 -28.30 17.32
N ASP A 28 -27.42 -27.32 16.43
CA ASP A 28 -26.28 -26.96 15.61
C ASP A 28 -25.17 -26.55 16.57
N GLN A 29 -24.47 -27.53 17.11
CA GLN A 29 -23.24 -27.28 17.83
C GLN A 29 -22.26 -26.78 16.79
N LEU A 30 -21.82 -25.53 16.95
CA LEU A 30 -20.73 -25.00 16.16
C LEU A 30 -19.52 -25.96 16.21
N PRO A 31 -18.78 -26.11 15.11
CA PRO A 31 -17.55 -26.89 15.11
C PRO A 31 -16.64 -26.46 16.27
N PRO A 32 -15.84 -27.37 16.85
CA PRO A 32 -14.91 -26.99 17.89
C PRO A 32 -13.90 -25.96 17.36
N PRO A 33 -13.41 -25.05 18.20
CA PRO A 33 -12.46 -23.99 17.78
C PRO A 33 -11.22 -24.56 17.09
N GLU A 34 -10.76 -25.70 17.48
CA GLU A 34 -9.56 -26.39 16.99
C GLU A 34 -9.65 -26.74 15.50
N ASP A 35 -10.83 -26.89 14.93
CA ASP A 35 -11.03 -27.20 13.51
C ASP A 35 -10.55 -26.07 12.58
N THR A 36 -10.38 -24.86 13.10
CA THR A 36 -9.92 -23.69 12.34
C THR A 36 -8.52 -23.19 12.76
N GLU A 37 -7.90 -23.86 13.73
CA GLU A 37 -6.55 -23.52 14.18
C GLU A 37 -5.51 -24.03 13.18
N ILE A 38 -4.59 -23.15 12.79
CA ILE A 38 -3.45 -23.47 11.92
C ILE A 38 -2.18 -23.19 12.71
N TRP A 39 -1.47 -24.25 13.11
CA TRP A 39 -0.29 -24.18 13.94
C TRP A 39 1.00 -24.04 13.12
N GLU A 40 1.01 -24.46 11.87
CA GLU A 40 2.18 -24.43 11.00
C GLU A 40 1.85 -23.80 9.63
N PRO A 41 2.76 -23.01 9.02
CA PRO A 41 4.06 -22.63 9.58
C PRO A 41 3.93 -21.57 10.68
N GLU A 42 4.75 -21.65 11.73
CA GLU A 42 4.85 -20.63 12.75
C GLU A 42 5.46 -19.34 12.13
N PRO A 43 4.87 -18.15 12.34
CA PRO A 43 5.42 -16.91 11.83
C PRO A 43 6.82 -16.63 12.35
N GLN A 44 7.74 -16.30 11.46
CA GLN A 44 9.12 -15.96 11.82
C GLN A 44 9.15 -14.73 12.73
N VAL A 45 9.87 -14.81 13.85
CA VAL A 45 10.13 -13.66 14.71
C VAL A 45 11.19 -12.79 14.06
N ILE A 46 10.84 -11.57 13.68
CA ILE A 46 11.78 -10.55 13.23
C ILE A 46 11.91 -9.46 14.28
N GLY A 47 13.09 -8.81 14.34
CA GLY A 47 13.27 -7.61 15.16
C GLY A 47 12.26 -6.54 14.71
N SER A 48 11.43 -6.07 15.65
CA SER A 48 10.42 -5.06 15.34
C SER A 48 11.10 -3.76 14.92
N GLY A 49 10.82 -3.30 13.70
CA GLY A 49 11.14 -1.93 13.31
C GLY A 49 10.38 -0.96 14.22
N THR A 50 11.07 -0.37 15.19
CA THR A 50 10.61 0.90 15.75
C THR A 50 10.85 1.97 14.69
N GLN A 51 10.26 3.18 14.81
CA GLN A 51 10.52 4.28 13.85
C GLN A 51 12.02 4.57 13.63
N SER A 52 12.91 4.00 14.45
CA SER A 52 14.36 4.16 14.42
C SER A 52 15.13 2.86 14.15
N ALA A 53 14.49 1.70 14.04
CA ALA A 53 15.17 0.43 13.77
C ALA A 53 14.63 -0.23 12.50
N ILE A 54 15.54 -0.54 11.59
CA ILE A 54 15.24 -1.28 10.35
C ILE A 54 14.89 -2.73 10.74
N PRO A 55 13.81 -3.33 10.19
CA PRO A 55 13.51 -4.74 10.41
C PRO A 55 14.69 -5.65 10.07
N THR A 56 14.90 -6.70 10.85
CA THR A 56 16.11 -7.57 10.69
C THR A 56 16.10 -8.39 9.39
N ASP A 57 14.96 -8.54 8.74
CA ASP A 57 14.78 -9.20 7.44
C ASP A 57 14.73 -8.20 6.26
N ALA A 58 14.98 -6.92 6.52
CA ALA A 58 14.96 -5.91 5.47
C ALA A 58 16.28 -5.84 4.70
N THR A 59 16.17 -5.58 3.40
CA THR A 59 17.27 -5.17 2.54
C THR A 59 17.45 -3.66 2.68
N VAL A 60 18.62 -3.24 3.20
CA VAL A 60 18.98 -1.83 3.30
C VAL A 60 19.48 -1.34 1.94
N LEU A 61 18.82 -0.33 1.39
CA LEU A 61 19.18 0.29 0.12
C LEU A 61 20.06 1.54 0.30
N PHE A 62 19.92 2.22 1.44
CA PHE A 62 20.79 3.34 1.83
C PHE A 62 20.76 3.55 3.34
N ASP A 63 21.93 3.46 3.95
CA ASP A 63 22.15 3.60 5.41
C ASP A 63 22.81 4.93 5.81
N GLY A 64 23.09 5.80 4.83
CA GLY A 64 23.74 7.08 5.05
C GLY A 64 25.20 7.15 4.57
N ASN A 65 25.80 6.06 4.09
CA ASN A 65 27.23 5.97 3.83
C ASN A 65 27.59 6.09 2.34
N ASP A 66 26.99 5.27 1.46
CA ASP A 66 27.35 5.22 0.04
C ASP A 66 26.18 4.89 -0.88
N LEU A 67 26.39 5.03 -2.19
CA LEU A 67 25.43 4.71 -3.24
C LEU A 67 25.76 3.40 -3.96
N SER A 68 26.49 2.47 -3.34
CA SER A 68 26.87 1.20 -3.97
C SER A 68 25.68 0.32 -4.40
N LYS A 69 24.52 0.52 -3.77
CA LYS A 69 23.25 -0.14 -4.14
C LYS A 69 22.50 0.57 -5.27
N TRP A 70 23.04 1.68 -5.80
CA TRP A 70 22.39 2.52 -6.79
C TRP A 70 23.27 2.70 -8.03
N THR A 71 22.63 2.79 -9.18
CA THR A 71 23.27 3.08 -10.46
C THR A 71 22.60 4.30 -11.11
N GLY A 72 23.38 5.08 -11.83
CA GLY A 72 22.92 6.24 -12.59
C GLY A 72 22.92 5.96 -14.09
N ARG A 73 22.63 6.98 -14.90
CA ARG A 73 22.58 6.91 -16.37
C ARG A 73 23.88 6.38 -17.00
N ASN A 74 25.04 6.73 -16.44
CA ASN A 74 26.36 6.44 -17.02
C ASN A 74 27.16 5.44 -16.17
N GLY A 75 26.55 4.66 -15.30
CA GLY A 75 27.19 3.75 -14.37
C GLY A 75 26.88 4.10 -12.92
N ALA A 76 27.91 4.39 -12.11
CA ALA A 76 27.68 4.73 -10.71
C ALA A 76 26.74 5.92 -10.52
N ALA A 77 25.90 5.89 -9.48
CA ALA A 77 25.05 7.02 -9.13
C ALA A 77 25.91 8.21 -8.68
N GLU A 78 25.60 9.42 -9.19
CA GLU A 78 26.41 10.63 -8.96
C GLU A 78 25.76 11.62 -7.97
N TRP A 79 24.62 11.27 -7.35
CA TRP A 79 23.95 12.17 -6.41
C TRP A 79 24.85 12.43 -5.18
N THR A 80 24.72 13.63 -4.60
CA THR A 80 25.65 14.10 -3.57
C THR A 80 25.29 13.54 -2.20
N ILE A 81 26.24 12.88 -1.53
CA ILE A 81 26.07 12.38 -0.15
C ILE A 81 26.59 13.42 0.83
N ALA A 82 25.76 13.75 1.83
CA ALA A 82 26.15 14.59 2.96
C ALA A 82 25.22 14.35 4.17
N ASN A 83 25.80 14.35 5.36
CA ASN A 83 25.07 14.27 6.63
C ASN A 83 24.09 13.08 6.71
N GLY A 84 24.52 11.89 6.24
CA GLY A 84 23.70 10.67 6.27
C GLY A 84 22.51 10.65 5.30
N ALA A 85 22.54 11.51 4.29
CA ALA A 85 21.55 11.57 3.22
C ALA A 85 22.22 11.76 1.87
N PHE A 86 21.55 11.38 0.79
CA PHE A 86 21.95 11.80 -0.54
C PHE A 86 20.93 12.77 -1.13
N THR A 87 21.39 13.65 -1.99
CA THR A 87 20.56 14.70 -2.60
C THR A 87 20.69 14.63 -4.11
N VAL A 88 19.58 14.82 -4.81
CA VAL A 88 19.55 14.97 -6.27
C VAL A 88 20.65 15.92 -6.74
N LYS A 89 21.47 15.46 -7.69
CA LYS A 89 22.42 16.30 -8.42
C LYS A 89 21.81 16.61 -9.79
N PRO A 90 21.27 17.81 -9.97
CA PRO A 90 20.51 18.15 -11.18
C PRO A 90 21.30 17.91 -12.45
N GLY A 91 20.65 17.27 -13.43
CA GLY A 91 21.23 16.99 -14.75
C GLY A 91 22.02 15.70 -14.85
N THR A 92 22.28 14.98 -13.74
CA THR A 92 22.92 13.65 -13.79
C THR A 92 21.94 12.55 -14.15
N GLY A 93 20.64 12.84 -14.05
CA GLY A 93 19.54 11.90 -14.32
C GLY A 93 19.14 11.09 -13.10
N ASP A 94 18.12 10.28 -13.31
CA ASP A 94 17.54 9.40 -12.32
C ASP A 94 18.58 8.37 -11.85
N ILE A 95 18.41 7.90 -10.62
CA ILE A 95 19.15 6.76 -10.08
C ILE A 95 18.21 5.60 -9.83
N SER A 96 18.71 4.37 -10.01
CA SER A 96 17.94 3.15 -9.82
C SER A 96 18.71 2.17 -8.93
N THR A 97 18.01 1.32 -8.21
CA THR A 97 18.66 0.23 -7.48
C THR A 97 19.38 -0.70 -8.44
N VAL A 98 20.51 -1.27 -8.01
CA VAL A 98 21.24 -2.29 -8.77
C VAL A 98 20.40 -3.57 -8.85
N ASP A 99 19.80 -3.94 -7.73
CA ASP A 99 18.92 -5.10 -7.64
C ASP A 99 17.50 -4.78 -8.11
N SER A 100 16.77 -5.82 -8.52
CA SER A 100 15.38 -5.75 -8.99
C SER A 100 14.45 -6.35 -7.96
N PHE A 101 13.34 -5.67 -7.68
CA PHE A 101 12.35 -6.04 -6.68
C PHE A 101 10.95 -6.14 -7.30
N GLY A 102 10.06 -6.90 -6.68
CA GLY A 102 8.67 -7.09 -7.12
C GLY A 102 7.67 -6.56 -6.12
N ASP A 103 7.02 -7.47 -5.42
CA ASP A 103 6.13 -7.16 -4.30
C ASP A 103 6.99 -6.73 -3.11
N VAL A 104 6.72 -5.55 -2.56
CA VAL A 104 7.56 -4.98 -1.49
C VAL A 104 6.77 -4.18 -0.47
N GLN A 105 7.27 -4.20 0.75
CA GLN A 105 7.13 -3.13 1.72
C GLN A 105 8.38 -2.26 1.64
N LEU A 106 8.24 -0.99 1.23
CA LEU A 106 9.34 -0.04 1.05
C LEU A 106 9.19 1.13 2.02
N HIS A 107 10.24 1.43 2.75
CA HIS A 107 10.35 2.64 3.57
C HIS A 107 11.34 3.61 2.93
N VAL A 108 10.96 4.88 2.83
CA VAL A 108 11.80 5.97 2.31
C VAL A 108 11.61 7.22 3.13
N GLU A 109 12.68 7.80 3.64
CA GLU A 109 12.66 9.17 4.16
C GLU A 109 13.16 10.15 3.10
N TRP A 110 12.42 11.23 2.92
CA TRP A 110 12.75 12.27 1.93
C TRP A 110 12.45 13.68 2.48
N ARG A 111 13.10 14.67 1.90
CA ARG A 111 12.78 16.09 2.17
C ARG A 111 13.04 16.94 0.95
N THR A 112 12.20 17.97 0.80
CA THR A 112 12.40 19.04 -0.20
C THR A 112 13.37 20.10 0.34
N PRO A 113 13.97 20.93 -0.52
CA PRO A 113 14.82 22.03 -0.08
C PRO A 113 14.09 22.97 0.90
N THR A 114 14.79 23.50 1.89
CA THR A 114 14.24 24.52 2.82
C THR A 114 13.90 25.80 2.09
N ALA A 115 14.70 26.20 1.09
CA ALA A 115 14.40 27.35 0.25
C ALA A 115 13.29 27.02 -0.73
N ILE A 116 12.20 27.75 -0.66
CA ILE A 116 11.06 27.62 -1.56
C ILE A 116 11.42 28.29 -2.89
N VAL A 117 11.50 27.51 -3.96
CA VAL A 117 11.72 27.98 -5.32
C VAL A 117 10.65 27.39 -6.23
N GLY A 118 9.99 28.22 -7.01
CA GLY A 118 8.91 27.80 -7.91
C GLY A 118 7.56 27.62 -7.22
N GLU A 119 6.63 27.08 -7.96
CA GLU A 119 5.25 26.79 -7.53
C GLU A 119 4.73 25.52 -8.21
N SER A 120 3.62 24.99 -7.73
CA SER A 120 2.99 23.78 -8.29
C SER A 120 4.00 22.64 -8.47
N GLN A 121 4.09 22.04 -9.65
CA GLN A 121 5.04 20.96 -9.98
C GLN A 121 6.50 21.41 -10.10
N GLY A 122 6.76 22.71 -10.15
CA GLY A 122 8.11 23.27 -10.16
C GLY A 122 8.76 23.39 -8.78
N ARG A 123 8.08 22.95 -7.69
CA ARG A 123 8.50 23.18 -6.32
C ARG A 123 8.85 21.89 -5.61
N GLY A 124 10.16 21.64 -5.40
CA GLY A 124 10.64 20.48 -4.63
C GLY A 124 10.16 19.14 -5.20
N ASN A 125 10.25 18.96 -6.52
CA ASN A 125 9.70 17.83 -7.25
C ASN A 125 10.73 16.69 -7.40
N SER A 126 10.27 15.48 -7.24
CA SER A 126 10.91 14.21 -7.56
C SER A 126 9.85 13.11 -7.65
N GLY A 127 10.24 11.85 -7.78
CA GLY A 127 9.34 10.69 -7.82
C GLY A 127 10.04 9.42 -7.33
N ILE A 128 9.26 8.52 -6.75
CA ILE A 128 9.69 7.15 -6.41
C ILE A 128 8.96 6.20 -7.34
N PHE A 129 9.69 5.51 -8.20
CA PHE A 129 9.12 4.61 -9.21
C PHE A 129 9.34 3.16 -8.82
N LEU A 130 8.26 2.45 -8.51
CA LEU A 130 8.24 1.00 -8.35
C LEU A 130 8.33 0.36 -9.75
N LEU A 131 9.20 -0.64 -9.91
CA LEU A 131 9.48 -1.29 -11.20
C LEU A 131 9.90 -0.29 -12.31
N GLN A 132 10.43 0.88 -11.97
CA GLN A 132 10.73 1.98 -12.92
C GLN A 132 9.50 2.43 -13.76
N ARG A 133 8.28 2.21 -13.26
CA ARG A 133 7.03 2.40 -14.00
C ARG A 133 5.93 3.11 -13.20
N TYR A 134 5.82 2.80 -11.92
CA TYR A 134 4.67 3.19 -11.09
C TYR A 134 5.10 4.22 -10.06
N GLU A 135 4.74 5.46 -10.29
CA GLU A 135 5.25 6.61 -9.53
C GLU A 135 4.38 6.94 -8.31
N VAL A 136 5.04 7.02 -7.16
CA VAL A 136 4.56 7.75 -6.00
C VAL A 136 5.22 9.11 -6.01
N GLN A 137 4.40 10.16 -6.15
CA GLN A 137 4.87 11.55 -6.28
C GLN A 137 5.57 12.04 -5.02
N VAL A 138 6.72 12.67 -5.22
CA VAL A 138 7.45 13.48 -4.24
C VAL A 138 7.34 14.94 -4.65
N LEU A 139 6.80 15.78 -3.78
CA LEU A 139 6.57 17.19 -4.05
C LEU A 139 6.58 18.00 -2.74
N ASP A 140 7.06 19.22 -2.76
CA ASP A 140 6.72 20.17 -1.71
C ASP A 140 5.25 20.58 -1.85
N SER A 141 4.38 19.86 -1.16
CA SER A 141 2.93 20.10 -1.16
C SER A 141 2.46 20.92 0.05
N TYR A 142 3.38 21.37 0.92
CA TYR A 142 3.03 22.21 2.05
C TYR A 142 2.66 23.62 1.57
N GLN A 143 1.38 24.00 1.72
CA GLN A 143 0.85 25.28 1.25
C GLN A 143 1.22 25.57 -0.23
N ASN A 144 1.22 24.55 -1.05
CA ASN A 144 1.53 24.62 -2.48
C ASN A 144 0.31 24.13 -3.29
N ARG A 145 -0.33 25.04 -4.00
CA ARG A 145 -1.45 24.68 -4.87
C ARG A 145 -0.95 23.99 -6.13
N CYS A 146 -1.40 22.74 -6.30
CA CYS A 146 -1.14 21.93 -7.48
C CYS A 146 -2.40 21.11 -7.83
N TYR A 147 -2.45 20.53 -9.02
CA TYR A 147 -3.53 19.57 -9.32
C TYR A 147 -3.48 18.38 -8.37
N SER A 148 -4.65 17.93 -7.91
CA SER A 148 -4.77 17.02 -6.77
C SER A 148 -4.04 15.68 -6.97
N ASN A 149 -4.10 15.12 -8.20
CA ASN A 149 -3.41 13.86 -8.52
C ASN A 149 -1.93 14.05 -8.94
N GLY A 150 -1.31 15.17 -8.58
CA GLY A 150 0.11 15.46 -8.68
C GLY A 150 0.69 15.97 -7.36
N GLN A 151 -0.08 15.95 -6.26
CA GLN A 151 0.39 16.25 -4.91
C GLN A 151 1.30 15.14 -4.37
N ALA A 152 2.08 15.43 -3.33
CA ALA A 152 2.87 14.42 -2.62
C ALA A 152 2.00 13.24 -2.19
N GLY A 153 2.46 11.99 -2.43
CA GLY A 153 1.72 10.77 -2.12
C GLY A 153 0.61 10.42 -3.12
N SER A 154 0.43 11.19 -4.20
CA SER A 154 -0.41 10.75 -5.31
C SER A 154 0.26 9.62 -6.09
N ILE A 155 -0.56 8.72 -6.66
CA ILE A 155 -0.12 7.92 -7.79
C ILE A 155 -0.25 8.84 -9.00
N TYR A 156 0.88 9.34 -9.48
CA TYR A 156 0.97 10.48 -10.36
C TYR A 156 0.00 10.40 -11.55
N LYS A 157 -0.88 11.41 -11.63
CA LYS A 157 -1.95 11.54 -12.62
C LYS A 157 -3.00 10.42 -12.65
N GLN A 158 -2.95 9.47 -11.72
CA GLN A 158 -3.97 8.42 -11.60
C GLN A 158 -4.89 8.63 -10.39
N TYR A 159 -4.31 8.81 -9.21
CA TYR A 159 -5.06 8.96 -7.96
C TYR A 159 -4.48 10.08 -7.10
N MET A 160 -5.34 10.96 -6.64
CA MET A 160 -4.96 11.95 -5.63
C MET A 160 -4.77 11.29 -4.26
N PRO A 161 -3.94 11.84 -3.37
CA PRO A 161 -3.88 11.37 -1.98
C PRO A 161 -5.19 11.68 -1.26
N LEU A 162 -5.56 10.82 -0.30
CA LEU A 162 -6.76 11.00 0.52
C LEU A 162 -6.73 12.31 1.32
N VAL A 163 -5.54 12.69 1.76
CA VAL A 163 -5.27 13.94 2.48
C VAL A 163 -3.86 14.43 2.15
N ASN A 164 -3.58 15.71 2.35
CA ASN A 164 -2.24 16.26 2.28
C ASN A 164 -1.58 16.16 3.68
N ALA A 165 -0.68 15.19 3.84
CA ALA A 165 0.05 14.96 5.09
C ALA A 165 1.46 15.59 5.08
N SER A 166 1.74 16.52 4.16
CA SER A 166 3.07 17.12 3.99
C SER A 166 3.47 18.00 5.18
N ARG A 167 4.72 17.83 5.62
CA ARG A 167 5.40 18.75 6.52
C ARG A 167 6.00 19.93 5.74
N ARG A 168 6.53 20.91 6.46
CA ARG A 168 7.16 22.09 5.86
C ARG A 168 8.40 21.72 5.02
N PRO A 169 8.76 22.54 4.00
CA PRO A 169 10.02 22.40 3.28
C PRO A 169 11.21 22.30 4.23
N GLY A 170 12.15 21.42 3.93
CA GLY A 170 13.32 21.16 4.77
C GLY A 170 13.10 20.16 5.91
N GLU A 171 11.86 19.86 6.29
CA GLU A 171 11.54 18.80 7.25
C GLU A 171 11.55 17.42 6.57
N TRP A 172 12.07 16.40 7.30
CA TRP A 172 12.03 15.04 6.84
C TRP A 172 10.60 14.48 6.84
N GLN A 173 10.26 13.80 5.78
CA GLN A 173 8.98 13.13 5.53
C GLN A 173 9.24 11.64 5.34
N THR A 174 8.26 10.82 5.64
CA THR A 174 8.34 9.37 5.44
C THR A 174 7.30 8.90 4.46
N TYR A 175 7.67 7.97 3.59
CA TYR A 175 6.74 7.10 2.90
C TYR A 175 6.94 5.67 3.38
N ASP A 176 5.85 5.02 3.77
CA ASP A 176 5.75 3.58 3.92
C ASP A 176 4.81 3.08 2.82
N ILE A 177 5.38 2.31 1.89
CA ILE A 177 4.72 1.88 0.65
C ILE A 177 4.60 0.36 0.66
N ILE A 178 3.39 -0.17 0.50
CA ILE A 178 3.14 -1.58 0.23
C ILE A 178 2.72 -1.68 -1.23
N PHE A 179 3.52 -2.34 -2.04
CA PHE A 179 3.31 -2.47 -3.48
C PHE A 179 3.25 -3.93 -3.89
N MET A 180 2.22 -4.28 -4.65
CA MET A 180 2.08 -5.57 -5.30
C MET A 180 2.20 -5.37 -6.81
N ALA A 181 3.16 -6.04 -7.43
CA ALA A 181 3.41 -5.95 -8.87
C ALA A 181 2.25 -6.54 -9.68
N PRO A 182 2.00 -6.07 -10.90
CA PRO A 182 0.96 -6.65 -11.74
C PRO A 182 1.34 -8.08 -12.15
N ARG A 183 0.32 -8.87 -12.46
CA ARG A 183 0.50 -10.23 -12.99
C ARG A 183 -0.08 -10.30 -14.38
N PHE A 184 0.64 -10.97 -15.27
CA PHE A 184 0.23 -11.21 -16.65
C PHE A 184 0.09 -12.71 -16.89
N VAL A 185 -0.79 -13.12 -17.79
CA VAL A 185 -0.86 -14.50 -18.28
C VAL A 185 0.11 -14.70 -19.44
N SER A 186 0.28 -15.93 -19.88
CA SER A 186 1.29 -16.29 -20.90
C SER A 186 1.08 -15.62 -22.27
N ASP A 187 -0.15 -15.22 -22.59
CA ASP A 187 -0.47 -14.47 -23.80
C ASP A 187 -0.22 -12.95 -23.69
N GLY A 188 0.28 -12.50 -22.54
CA GLY A 188 0.57 -11.10 -22.26
C GLY A 188 -0.62 -10.28 -21.76
N SER A 189 -1.81 -10.87 -21.65
CA SER A 189 -2.95 -10.14 -21.08
C SER A 189 -2.81 -9.96 -19.56
N LEU A 190 -3.39 -8.87 -19.05
CA LEU A 190 -3.34 -8.55 -17.62
C LEU A 190 -4.22 -9.54 -16.83
N LYS A 191 -3.61 -10.29 -15.92
CA LYS A 191 -4.32 -11.17 -14.98
C LYS A 191 -4.76 -10.39 -13.73
N GLN A 192 -3.86 -9.54 -13.20
CA GLN A 192 -4.10 -8.75 -12.01
C GLN A 192 -3.36 -7.42 -12.12
N PRO A 193 -4.01 -6.28 -11.91
CA PRO A 193 -3.35 -4.98 -11.87
C PRO A 193 -2.40 -4.88 -10.67
N ALA A 194 -1.42 -4.01 -10.76
CA ALA A 194 -0.63 -3.61 -9.59
C ALA A 194 -1.55 -2.94 -8.55
N THR A 195 -1.26 -3.17 -7.27
CA THR A 195 -1.94 -2.47 -6.18
C THR A 195 -0.93 -1.77 -5.28
N ILE A 196 -1.36 -0.67 -4.65
CA ILE A 196 -0.48 0.10 -3.79
C ILE A 196 -1.22 0.69 -2.60
N THR A 197 -0.57 0.63 -1.44
CA THR A 197 -0.96 1.36 -0.22
C THR A 197 0.19 2.28 0.15
N VAL A 198 -0.08 3.53 0.48
CA VAL A 198 0.93 4.50 0.88
C VAL A 198 0.51 5.20 2.17
N LEU A 199 1.41 5.18 3.15
CA LEU A 199 1.34 6.06 4.31
C LEU A 199 2.37 7.18 4.11
N HIS A 200 1.93 8.43 4.33
CA HIS A 200 2.78 9.62 4.32
C HIS A 200 2.83 10.20 5.73
N ASN A 201 4.00 10.20 6.33
CA ASN A 201 4.18 10.59 7.74
C ASN A 201 3.28 9.82 8.72
N GLY A 202 3.07 8.52 8.45
CA GLY A 202 2.19 7.66 9.23
C GLY A 202 0.69 7.82 8.92
N VAL A 203 0.31 8.74 8.01
CA VAL A 203 -1.08 8.97 7.60
C VAL A 203 -1.37 8.25 6.29
N LEU A 204 -2.46 7.48 6.24
CA LEU A 204 -2.89 6.76 5.04
C LEU A 204 -3.29 7.74 3.95
N VAL A 205 -2.59 7.71 2.82
CA VAL A 205 -2.86 8.59 1.66
C VAL A 205 -3.29 7.82 0.42
N GLN A 206 -2.93 6.53 0.30
CA GLN A 206 -3.45 5.60 -0.71
C GLN A 206 -3.84 4.30 -0.02
N ASN A 207 -5.06 3.82 -0.20
CA ASN A 207 -5.58 2.62 0.44
C ASN A 207 -5.83 1.51 -0.58
N HIS A 208 -4.85 0.64 -0.79
CA HIS A 208 -4.95 -0.53 -1.67
C HIS A 208 -5.56 -0.21 -3.04
N VAL A 209 -5.09 0.88 -3.65
CA VAL A 209 -5.62 1.30 -4.96
C VAL A 209 -5.08 0.43 -6.08
N SER A 210 -5.94 0.02 -7.00
CA SER A 210 -5.55 -0.68 -8.23
C SER A 210 -5.06 0.31 -9.27
N LEU A 211 -3.80 0.18 -9.70
CA LEU A 211 -3.19 1.08 -10.67
C LEU A 211 -3.79 0.83 -12.07
N LYS A 212 -3.88 1.89 -12.87
CA LYS A 212 -4.42 1.83 -14.23
C LYS A 212 -3.38 1.43 -15.29
N GLY A 213 -2.12 1.33 -14.87
CA GLY A 213 -0.95 1.06 -15.71
C GLY A 213 0.25 1.90 -15.28
N PRO A 214 1.37 1.87 -16.02
CA PRO A 214 2.55 2.70 -15.77
C PRO A 214 2.20 4.19 -15.75
N THR A 215 2.98 4.98 -15.00
CA THR A 215 2.85 6.42 -14.98
C THR A 215 3.14 7.03 -16.35
N VAL A 216 2.26 7.90 -16.80
CA VAL A 216 2.43 8.65 -18.05
C VAL A 216 2.18 10.14 -17.82
N PHE A 217 3.03 11.00 -18.41
CA PHE A 217 2.86 12.45 -18.33
C PHE A 217 1.66 12.92 -19.16
N ARG A 218 1.39 12.29 -20.31
CA ARG A 218 0.27 12.60 -21.22
C ARG A 218 -0.47 11.34 -21.61
N GLY A 219 -1.78 11.45 -21.81
CA GLY A 219 -2.64 10.33 -22.19
C GLY A 219 -3.14 9.50 -21.00
N GLN A 220 -3.64 8.32 -21.31
CA GLN A 220 -4.15 7.37 -20.32
C GLN A 220 -3.13 6.23 -20.12
N PRO A 221 -2.86 5.82 -18.88
CA PRO A 221 -2.02 4.67 -18.63
C PRO A 221 -2.63 3.40 -19.23
N LYS A 222 -1.79 2.51 -19.74
CA LYS A 222 -2.19 1.22 -20.30
C LYS A 222 -1.17 0.17 -19.90
N TYR A 223 -1.64 -0.97 -19.39
CA TYR A 223 -0.76 -2.10 -19.11
C TYR A 223 -0.20 -2.70 -20.40
N GLU A 224 1.10 -2.95 -20.37
CA GLU A 224 1.83 -3.77 -21.32
C GLU A 224 2.61 -4.82 -20.53
N PRO A 225 2.76 -6.05 -21.03
CA PRO A 225 3.51 -7.10 -20.32
C PRO A 225 4.92 -6.65 -20.00
N HIS A 226 5.35 -6.89 -18.78
CA HIS A 226 6.72 -6.64 -18.32
C HIS A 226 7.10 -7.62 -17.20
N ALA A 227 8.38 -7.65 -16.85
CA ALA A 227 8.86 -8.47 -15.74
C ALA A 227 8.18 -8.09 -14.43
N THR A 228 7.97 -9.06 -13.55
CA THR A 228 7.38 -8.87 -12.22
C THR A 228 8.36 -8.24 -11.23
N LYS A 229 9.66 -8.22 -11.55
CA LYS A 229 10.72 -7.54 -10.80
C LYS A 229 11.46 -6.58 -11.70
N ALA A 230 11.75 -5.39 -11.21
CA ALA A 230 12.63 -4.41 -11.84
C ALA A 230 13.18 -3.46 -10.75
N PRO A 231 14.18 -2.62 -11.05
CA PRO A 231 14.71 -1.67 -10.09
C PRO A 231 13.66 -0.69 -9.55
N ILE A 232 13.90 -0.19 -8.33
CA ILE A 232 13.27 1.01 -7.81
C ILE A 232 14.07 2.20 -8.33
N GLN A 233 13.38 3.25 -8.78
CA GLN A 233 14.03 4.44 -9.36
C GLN A 233 13.61 5.69 -8.58
N LEU A 234 14.58 6.60 -8.39
CA LEU A 234 14.37 7.93 -7.85
C LEU A 234 14.63 8.96 -8.96
N GLN A 235 13.73 9.93 -9.09
CA GLN A 235 13.74 10.88 -10.20
C GLN A 235 14.61 12.11 -9.94
N ASP A 236 15.42 12.48 -10.91
CA ASP A 236 16.03 13.81 -11.05
C ASP A 236 15.07 14.73 -11.79
N HIS A 237 14.25 15.49 -11.05
CA HIS A 237 13.42 16.56 -11.59
C HIS A 237 14.07 17.93 -11.41
N THR A 238 15.39 18.00 -11.37
CA THR A 238 16.22 19.20 -11.19
C THR A 238 16.09 19.91 -9.83
N ASN A 239 15.26 19.41 -8.93
CA ASN A 239 15.08 19.95 -7.59
C ASN A 239 15.95 19.19 -6.58
N LEU A 240 16.53 19.89 -5.62
CA LEU A 240 17.46 19.33 -4.63
C LEU A 240 16.73 18.54 -3.54
N VAL A 241 15.94 17.54 -3.94
CA VAL A 241 15.30 16.63 -3.00
C VAL A 241 16.34 15.71 -2.40
N SER A 242 16.30 15.54 -1.08
CA SER A 242 17.20 14.65 -0.35
C SER A 242 16.50 13.40 0.12
N TYR A 243 17.23 12.29 0.22
CA TYR A 243 16.74 10.99 0.64
C TYR A 243 17.66 10.39 1.69
N ARG A 244 17.10 9.60 2.62
CA ARG A 244 17.84 8.82 3.61
C ARG A 244 17.03 7.64 4.11
N ASN A 245 17.62 6.76 4.91
CA ASN A 245 16.96 5.64 5.58
C ASN A 245 16.03 4.88 4.63
N ILE A 246 16.61 4.31 3.57
CA ILE A 246 15.85 3.57 2.55
C ILE A 246 16.06 2.09 2.74
N TRP A 247 14.98 1.36 2.98
CA TRP A 247 15.00 -0.09 3.11
C TRP A 247 13.70 -0.71 2.60
N LEU A 248 13.75 -1.97 2.26
CA LEU A 248 12.56 -2.72 1.86
C LEU A 248 12.57 -4.15 2.41
N ARG A 249 11.40 -4.75 2.44
CA ARG A 249 11.16 -6.19 2.59
C ARG A 249 10.46 -6.69 1.34
N GLU A 250 10.90 -7.83 0.79
CA GLU A 250 10.13 -8.54 -0.24
C GLU A 250 8.95 -9.27 0.40
N LEU A 251 7.80 -9.33 -0.29
CA LEU A 251 6.53 -9.91 0.18
C LEU A 251 6.17 -11.19 -0.58
#